data_c45ac34f883b72f358a1bade622d8be8
#
_entry.id   c45ac34f883b72f358a1bade622d8be8
#
_cell.length_a   1.000
_cell.length_b   1.000
_cell.length_c   1.000
_cell.angle_alpha   90.00
_cell.angle_beta   90.00
_cell.angle_gamma   90.00
#
_symmetry.space_group_name_H-M   'P 1'
#
loop_
_entity.id
_entity.type
_entity.pdbx_description
1 polymer ?
#
loop_
_entity_poly.entity_id
_entity_poly.type
_entity_poly.pdbx_seq_one_letter_code
_entity_poly.pdbx_strand_id
1 'polypeptide(L)'
;QNEVDGLKGDQDGLNEFYRQFPRTEEHAFRDEAKSSLFNLTKIYEQIDWNADSKINNTVTQGNFQWVNGIKDGSVIFTPNSSGRFFVSWIPSSNLQNKLIIKQGTKYPGNEHMGAFGCDSYDISGTVDGRGSNGALHGLTKFSMENHPPNHFFLEYIARPQTAEIFFEDVLMACIFYGMPILCENNKPRLLYYFKRRGYRGYSMNRPDKIYTKLSVTEREIGGIPNSSED
;
A
#
# COMPACT_ATOMS: atom_id res chain seq x y z
N GLN A 1 -34.32 -2.87 8.92
CA GLN A 1 -33.96 -2.78 7.49
C GLN A 1 -34.63 -1.56 6.81
N ASN A 2 -35.95 -1.33 7.04
CA ASN A 2 -36.70 -0.23 6.42
C ASN A 2 -36.19 1.17 6.83
N GLU A 3 -35.74 1.38 8.07
CA GLU A 3 -35.21 2.66 8.53
C GLU A 3 -33.85 2.99 7.92
N VAL A 4 -32.94 1.99 7.81
CA VAL A 4 -31.65 2.14 7.12
C VAL A 4 -31.86 2.45 5.64
N ASP A 5 -32.84 1.80 5.00
CA ASP A 5 -33.18 2.05 3.60
C ASP A 5 -33.76 3.46 3.37
N GLY A 6 -34.49 3.99 4.37
CA GLY A 6 -35.02 5.35 4.35
C GLY A 6 -33.97 6.45 4.55
N LEU A 7 -32.84 6.12 5.16
CA LEU A 7 -31.70 7.03 5.40
C LEU A 7 -30.63 6.95 4.30
N LYS A 8 -30.86 6.15 3.24
CA LYS A 8 -29.96 6.13 2.08
C LYS A 8 -29.88 7.51 1.46
N GLY A 9 -28.71 8.12 1.55
CA GLY A 9 -28.43 9.48 1.07
C GLY A 9 -28.32 10.54 2.16
N ASP A 10 -28.67 10.20 3.40
CA ASP A 10 -28.40 11.00 4.60
C ASP A 10 -27.40 10.26 5.50
N GLN A 11 -26.11 10.50 5.27
CA GLN A 11 -25.07 9.78 5.98
C GLN A 11 -24.98 10.18 7.46
N ASP A 12 -25.27 11.43 7.80
CA ASP A 12 -25.28 11.89 9.20
C ASP A 12 -26.41 11.21 9.97
N GLY A 13 -27.59 11.12 9.38
CA GLY A 13 -28.74 10.36 9.92
C GLY A 13 -28.42 8.88 10.07
N LEU A 14 -27.74 8.30 9.10
CA LEU A 14 -27.31 6.88 9.14
C LEU A 14 -26.28 6.62 10.24
N ASN A 15 -25.31 7.51 10.41
CA ASN A 15 -24.29 7.41 11.48
C ASN A 15 -24.93 7.54 12.85
N GLU A 16 -25.89 8.49 13.02
CA GLU A 16 -26.65 8.63 14.27
C GLU A 16 -27.49 7.39 14.56
N PHE A 17 -28.16 6.82 13.57
CA PHE A 17 -28.90 5.57 13.69
C PHE A 17 -28.00 4.42 14.15
N TYR A 18 -26.85 4.23 13.53
CA TYR A 18 -25.92 3.18 13.92
C TYR A 18 -25.33 3.39 15.32
N ARG A 19 -25.14 4.63 15.75
CA ARG A 19 -24.70 4.94 17.12
C ARG A 19 -25.76 4.60 18.16
N GLN A 20 -27.03 4.86 17.84
CA GLN A 20 -28.14 4.54 18.72
C GLN A 20 -28.50 3.05 18.73
N PHE A 21 -28.34 2.38 17.60
CA PHE A 21 -28.64 0.96 17.38
C PHE A 21 -27.44 0.21 16.78
N PRO A 22 -26.33 0.11 17.53
CA PRO A 22 -25.10 -0.47 17.01
C PRO A 22 -25.25 -1.97 16.76
N ARG A 23 -24.85 -2.43 15.58
CA ARG A 23 -24.73 -3.86 15.23
C ARG A 23 -23.31 -4.39 15.44
N THR A 24 -22.31 -3.50 15.54
CA THR A 24 -20.90 -3.78 15.80
C THR A 24 -20.37 -2.76 16.79
N GLU A 25 -19.22 -3.04 17.42
CA GLU A 25 -18.54 -2.06 18.29
C GLU A 25 -18.20 -0.77 17.54
N GLU A 26 -17.78 -0.89 16.29
CA GLU A 26 -17.47 0.27 15.42
C GLU A 26 -18.68 1.17 15.19
N HIS A 27 -19.88 0.60 15.08
CA HIS A 27 -21.11 1.37 14.98
C HIS A 27 -21.40 2.22 16.22
N ALA A 28 -21.08 1.70 17.42
CA ALA A 28 -21.31 2.40 18.69
C ALA A 28 -20.42 3.63 18.87
N PHE A 29 -19.25 3.66 18.22
CA PHE A 29 -18.23 4.70 18.36
C PHE A 29 -18.11 5.62 17.14
N ARG A 30 -19.09 5.63 16.24
CA ARG A 30 -19.13 6.57 15.12
C ARG A 30 -19.26 8.00 15.63
N ASP A 31 -18.22 8.80 15.43
CA ASP A 31 -18.18 10.20 15.86
C ASP A 31 -18.79 11.14 14.80
N GLU A 32 -19.29 12.29 15.27
CA GLU A 32 -19.69 13.37 14.39
C GLU A 32 -18.46 14.02 13.70
N ALA A 33 -18.57 14.28 12.41
CA ALA A 33 -17.50 14.82 11.58
C ALA A 33 -16.97 16.23 11.99
N LYS A 34 -17.58 16.86 13.00
CA LYS A 34 -17.36 18.28 13.32
C LYS A 34 -15.99 18.64 13.89
N SER A 35 -15.21 17.68 14.39
CA SER A 35 -13.89 17.94 14.98
C SER A 35 -12.73 17.18 14.32
N SER A 36 -13.00 16.41 13.29
CA SER A 36 -11.98 15.62 12.59
C SER A 36 -11.34 16.40 11.46
N LEU A 37 -10.01 16.27 11.32
CA LEU A 37 -9.26 16.73 10.14
C LEU A 37 -9.71 16.02 8.86
N PHE A 38 -10.24 14.81 8.98
CA PHE A 38 -10.71 13.97 7.88
C PHE A 38 -12.24 14.03 7.77
N ASN A 39 -12.75 13.87 6.56
CA ASN A 39 -14.19 13.73 6.34
C ASN A 39 -14.66 12.33 6.80
N LEU A 40 -15.06 12.24 8.06
CA LEU A 40 -15.49 10.98 8.68
C LEU A 40 -16.70 10.36 7.96
N THR A 41 -17.62 11.18 7.45
CA THR A 41 -18.76 10.70 6.66
C THR A 41 -18.29 9.85 5.48
N LYS A 42 -17.35 10.36 4.68
CA LYS A 42 -16.79 9.60 3.53
C LYS A 42 -15.99 8.37 3.95
N ILE A 43 -15.34 8.43 5.11
CA ILE A 43 -14.64 7.27 5.67
C ILE A 43 -15.62 6.18 6.03
N TYR A 44 -16.73 6.51 6.71
CA TYR A 44 -17.75 5.54 7.07
C TYR A 44 -18.50 4.99 5.85
N GLU A 45 -18.81 5.84 4.84
CA GLU A 45 -19.32 5.37 3.54
C GLU A 45 -18.42 4.31 2.91
N GLN A 46 -17.10 4.53 2.94
CA GLN A 46 -16.12 3.60 2.39
C GLN A 46 -16.03 2.32 3.23
N ILE A 47 -16.08 2.43 4.56
CA ILE A 47 -16.09 1.26 5.45
C ILE A 47 -17.33 0.40 5.21
N ASP A 48 -18.50 1.02 5.13
CA ASP A 48 -19.76 0.32 4.86
C ASP A 48 -19.76 -0.34 3.48
N TRP A 49 -19.22 0.36 2.47
CA TRP A 49 -19.03 -0.19 1.14
C TRP A 49 -18.09 -1.39 1.14
N ASN A 50 -16.95 -1.32 1.84
CA ASN A 50 -15.99 -2.42 1.98
C ASN A 50 -16.58 -3.62 2.74
N ALA A 51 -17.51 -3.38 3.68
CA ALA A 51 -18.19 -4.43 4.44
C ALA A 51 -19.29 -5.15 3.65
N ASP A 52 -19.71 -4.63 2.49
CA ASP A 52 -20.68 -5.30 1.62
C ASP A 52 -20.10 -6.62 1.10
N SER A 53 -20.81 -7.73 1.36
CA SER A 53 -20.39 -9.07 0.97
C SER A 53 -20.14 -9.25 -0.52
N LYS A 54 -20.77 -8.44 -1.38
CA LYS A 54 -20.55 -8.46 -2.83
C LYS A 54 -19.18 -7.91 -3.22
N ILE A 55 -18.63 -7.00 -2.40
CA ILE A 55 -17.35 -6.34 -2.62
C ILE A 55 -16.23 -7.13 -1.96
N ASN A 56 -16.43 -7.65 -0.76
CA ASN A 56 -15.48 -8.52 -0.07
C ASN A 56 -15.04 -9.75 -0.89
N ASN A 57 -15.86 -10.21 -1.83
CA ASN A 57 -15.49 -11.28 -2.76
C ASN A 57 -14.47 -10.85 -3.82
N THR A 58 -14.14 -9.56 -3.93
CA THR A 58 -13.12 -9.07 -4.87
C THR A 58 -11.74 -8.97 -4.24
N VAL A 59 -11.63 -9.01 -2.91
CA VAL A 59 -10.35 -8.93 -2.19
C VAL A 59 -9.85 -10.32 -1.85
N THR A 60 -8.64 -10.63 -2.28
CA THR A 60 -7.96 -11.90 -1.99
C THR A 60 -6.83 -11.67 -1.00
N GLN A 61 -6.86 -12.36 0.13
CA GLN A 61 -5.76 -12.39 1.08
C GLN A 61 -4.70 -13.41 0.63
N GLY A 62 -3.41 -13.06 0.77
CA GLY A 62 -2.33 -13.94 0.34
C GLY A 62 -0.94 -13.43 0.64
N ASN A 63 0.05 -14.07 0.04
CA ASN A 63 1.46 -13.68 0.12
C ASN A 63 2.12 -13.70 -1.26
N PHE A 64 3.10 -12.82 -1.46
CA PHE A 64 4.03 -12.92 -2.57
C PHE A 64 5.15 -13.90 -2.23
N GLN A 65 5.60 -14.65 -3.21
CA GLN A 65 6.65 -15.65 -3.06
C GLN A 65 7.54 -15.69 -4.30
N TRP A 66 8.83 -15.94 -4.10
CA TRP A 66 9.74 -16.21 -5.20
C TRP A 66 9.38 -17.56 -5.86
N VAL A 67 9.28 -17.57 -7.16
CA VAL A 67 9.08 -18.82 -7.92
C VAL A 67 10.23 -19.78 -7.63
N ASN A 68 9.90 -20.98 -7.20
CA ASN A 68 10.86 -22.03 -6.79
C ASN A 68 11.86 -21.57 -5.70
N GLY A 69 11.55 -20.54 -4.93
CA GLY A 69 12.44 -19.98 -3.91
C GLY A 69 13.65 -19.22 -4.46
N ILE A 70 13.72 -18.97 -5.78
CA ILE A 70 14.84 -18.30 -6.43
C ILE A 70 14.70 -16.78 -6.24
N LYS A 71 15.48 -16.24 -5.31
CA LYS A 71 15.52 -14.80 -5.04
C LYS A 71 15.97 -14.01 -6.27
N ASP A 72 15.39 -12.81 -6.43
CA ASP A 72 15.63 -11.92 -7.57
C ASP A 72 15.18 -12.46 -8.94
N GLY A 73 14.45 -13.57 -8.93
CA GLY A 73 13.74 -14.14 -10.07
C GLY A 73 12.32 -13.59 -10.21
N SER A 74 11.42 -14.42 -10.73
CA SER A 74 10.00 -14.09 -10.82
C SER A 74 9.30 -14.26 -9.47
N VAL A 75 8.23 -13.51 -9.27
CA VAL A 75 7.37 -13.55 -8.08
C VAL A 75 5.98 -14.04 -8.48
N ILE A 76 5.34 -14.81 -7.63
CA ILE A 76 3.93 -15.19 -7.75
C ILE A 76 3.16 -14.70 -6.52
N PHE A 77 1.87 -14.44 -6.70
CA PHE A 77 0.92 -14.22 -5.60
C PHE A 77 0.22 -15.54 -5.30
N THR A 78 0.26 -15.96 -4.05
CA THR A 78 -0.37 -17.20 -3.58
C THR A 78 -1.48 -16.87 -2.59
N PRO A 79 -2.76 -17.16 -2.90
CA PRO A 79 -3.86 -17.00 -1.96
C PRO A 79 -3.63 -17.80 -0.67
N ASN A 80 -3.87 -17.14 0.46
CA ASN A 80 -3.71 -17.72 1.80
C ASN A 80 -4.52 -16.91 2.80
N SER A 81 -5.46 -17.53 3.51
CA SER A 81 -6.30 -16.86 4.52
C SER A 81 -5.53 -16.32 5.73
N SER A 82 -4.27 -16.72 5.91
CA SER A 82 -3.34 -16.17 6.90
C SER A 82 -2.26 -15.31 6.25
N GLY A 83 -2.45 -14.92 5.01
CA GLY A 83 -1.52 -14.06 4.27
C GLY A 83 -1.49 -12.64 4.84
N ARG A 84 -0.42 -11.91 4.53
CA ARG A 84 -0.24 -10.55 5.03
C ARG A 84 -0.73 -9.46 4.08
N PHE A 85 -1.01 -9.82 2.83
CA PHE A 85 -1.47 -8.90 1.80
C PHE A 85 -2.95 -9.06 1.52
N PHE A 86 -3.64 -7.94 1.33
CA PHE A 86 -5.00 -7.87 0.81
C PHE A 86 -4.94 -7.25 -0.58
N VAL A 87 -5.44 -7.97 -1.59
CA VAL A 87 -5.29 -7.62 -2.99
C VAL A 87 -6.64 -7.69 -3.69
N SER A 88 -7.06 -6.59 -4.31
CA SER A 88 -8.31 -6.50 -5.08
C SER A 88 -8.11 -6.57 -6.60
N TRP A 89 -6.88 -6.46 -7.07
CA TRP A 89 -6.55 -6.55 -8.49
C TRP A 89 -5.22 -7.25 -8.72
N ILE A 90 -5.23 -8.24 -9.60
CA ILE A 90 -4.04 -8.96 -10.07
C ILE A 90 -3.85 -8.62 -11.56
N PRO A 91 -2.67 -8.11 -11.97
CA PRO A 91 -2.41 -7.82 -13.37
C PRO A 91 -2.39 -9.10 -14.22
N SER A 92 -2.73 -8.98 -15.50
CA SER A 92 -2.61 -10.08 -16.45
C SER A 92 -1.17 -10.60 -16.53
N SER A 93 -0.98 -11.86 -16.86
CA SER A 93 0.32 -12.54 -16.83
C SER A 93 1.41 -11.85 -17.65
N ASN A 94 1.03 -11.17 -18.74
CA ASN A 94 1.95 -10.40 -19.57
C ASN A 94 2.44 -9.08 -18.92
N LEU A 95 1.79 -8.64 -17.85
CA LEU A 95 2.17 -7.45 -17.06
C LEU A 95 2.92 -7.82 -15.77
N GLN A 96 2.80 -9.08 -15.32
CA GLN A 96 3.48 -9.52 -14.11
C GLN A 96 4.99 -9.60 -14.32
N ASN A 97 5.75 -9.26 -13.27
CA ASN A 97 7.22 -9.33 -13.22
C ASN A 97 7.94 -8.54 -14.33
N LYS A 98 7.28 -7.52 -14.89
CA LYS A 98 7.93 -6.68 -15.89
C LYS A 98 9.00 -5.81 -15.25
N LEU A 99 10.20 -5.95 -15.74
CA LEU A 99 11.33 -5.11 -15.34
C LEU A 99 12.18 -4.73 -16.56
N ILE A 100 12.91 -3.63 -16.42
CA ILE A 100 13.85 -3.12 -17.42
C ILE A 100 15.23 -3.07 -16.75
N ILE A 101 16.27 -3.58 -17.40
CA ILE A 101 17.64 -3.50 -16.87
C ILE A 101 18.40 -2.42 -17.65
N LYS A 102 18.93 -1.44 -16.93
CA LYS A 102 19.80 -0.40 -17.48
C LYS A 102 21.07 -0.32 -16.63
N GLN A 103 22.22 -0.55 -17.25
CA GLN A 103 23.53 -0.48 -16.58
C GLN A 103 23.60 -1.30 -15.27
N GLY A 104 23.02 -2.51 -15.28
CA GLY A 104 22.98 -3.40 -14.12
C GLY A 104 21.94 -3.06 -13.05
N THR A 105 21.23 -1.94 -13.19
CA THR A 105 20.13 -1.55 -12.28
C THR A 105 18.79 -1.98 -12.86
N LYS A 106 17.94 -2.55 -12.03
CA LYS A 106 16.58 -2.98 -12.37
C LYS A 106 15.59 -1.84 -12.14
N TYR A 107 14.73 -1.61 -13.10
CA TYR A 107 13.67 -0.58 -13.11
C TYR A 107 12.30 -1.23 -13.29
N PRO A 108 11.22 -0.64 -12.77
CA PRO A 108 9.87 -1.14 -12.98
C PRO A 108 9.47 -1.01 -14.46
N GLY A 109 8.88 -2.07 -15.01
CA GLY A 109 8.42 -2.07 -16.41
C GLY A 109 7.03 -1.47 -16.61
N ASN A 110 6.25 -1.31 -15.52
CA ASN A 110 4.89 -0.78 -15.53
C ASN A 110 4.76 0.53 -14.72
N GLU A 111 5.78 1.38 -14.70
CA GLU A 111 5.79 2.64 -13.92
C GLU A 111 4.65 3.60 -14.29
N HIS A 112 4.11 3.48 -15.50
CA HIS A 112 2.99 4.28 -16.00
C HIS A 112 1.63 3.84 -15.41
N MET A 113 1.51 2.58 -14.94
CA MET A 113 0.24 2.02 -14.48
C MET A 113 -0.11 2.37 -13.05
N GLY A 114 0.88 2.57 -12.20
CA GLY A 114 0.66 2.82 -10.78
C GLY A 114 1.94 3.06 -10.00
N ALA A 115 1.79 3.16 -8.69
CA ALA A 115 2.90 3.24 -7.75
C ALA A 115 2.49 2.72 -6.38
N PHE A 116 3.47 2.37 -5.57
CA PHE A 116 3.30 2.04 -4.17
C PHE A 116 3.69 3.22 -3.29
N GLY A 117 2.92 3.46 -2.22
CA GLY A 117 3.30 4.29 -1.09
C GLY A 117 3.68 3.38 0.08
N CYS A 118 4.78 3.70 0.77
CA CYS A 118 5.26 2.88 1.88
C CYS A 118 5.73 3.73 3.05
N ASP A 119 5.20 3.43 4.24
CA ASP A 119 5.79 3.82 5.52
C ASP A 119 6.52 2.60 6.10
N SER A 120 7.84 2.66 6.15
CA SER A 120 8.70 1.58 6.62
C SER A 120 9.15 1.78 8.06
N TYR A 121 9.73 0.75 8.66
CA TYR A 121 10.41 0.82 9.96
C TYR A 121 11.82 0.21 9.87
N ASP A 122 12.74 0.74 10.67
CA ASP A 122 14.14 0.31 10.65
C ASP A 122 14.49 -0.75 11.71
N ILE A 123 13.74 -0.82 12.81
CA ILE A 123 14.06 -1.65 13.97
C ILE A 123 13.08 -2.81 14.07
N SER A 124 13.60 -4.04 14.09
CA SER A 124 12.80 -5.26 14.18
C SER A 124 12.13 -5.47 15.54
N GLY A 125 12.80 -5.08 16.62
CA GLY A 125 12.29 -5.19 17.99
C GLY A 125 12.17 -3.83 18.67
N THR A 126 11.19 -3.69 19.56
CA THR A 126 11.09 -2.59 20.52
C THR A 126 11.18 -3.15 21.93
N VAL A 127 11.75 -2.38 22.85
CA VAL A 127 11.92 -2.80 24.27
C VAL A 127 10.55 -3.16 24.89
N ASP A 128 9.48 -2.52 24.43
CA ASP A 128 8.13 -2.68 24.99
C ASP A 128 7.23 -3.62 24.15
N GLY A 129 7.74 -4.24 23.09
CA GLY A 129 6.91 -5.02 22.15
C GLY A 129 5.90 -4.20 21.35
N ARG A 130 5.86 -2.87 21.52
CA ARG A 130 4.89 -1.92 20.92
C ARG A 130 5.52 -1.17 19.74
N GLY A 131 5.98 -1.87 18.75
CA GLY A 131 6.48 -1.23 17.52
C GLY A 131 5.36 -0.91 16.55
N SER A 132 5.45 0.25 15.85
CA SER A 132 4.55 0.56 14.73
C SER A 132 4.66 -0.48 13.62
N ASN A 133 3.56 -0.81 12.98
CA ASN A 133 3.55 -1.61 11.77
C ASN A 133 4.24 -0.85 10.62
N GLY A 134 4.77 -1.58 9.67
CA GLY A 134 5.04 -1.04 8.35
C GLY A 134 3.76 -1.10 7.51
N ALA A 135 3.61 -0.16 6.58
CA ALA A 135 2.47 -0.10 5.68
C ALA A 135 2.93 0.03 4.22
N LEU A 136 2.26 -0.70 3.32
CA LEU A 136 2.41 -0.58 1.88
C LEU A 136 1.03 -0.53 1.24
N HIS A 137 0.77 0.51 0.46
CA HIS A 137 -0.44 0.63 -0.34
C HIS A 137 -0.11 0.79 -1.82
N GLY A 138 -0.80 0.03 -2.66
CA GLY A 138 -0.68 0.14 -4.11
C GLY A 138 -1.83 0.94 -4.69
N LEU A 139 -1.53 1.97 -5.49
CA LEU A 139 -2.50 2.81 -6.18
C LEU A 139 -2.27 2.76 -7.69
N THR A 140 -3.32 2.42 -8.46
CA THR A 140 -3.28 2.55 -9.92
C THR A 140 -3.50 4.00 -10.34
N LYS A 141 -2.79 4.43 -11.38
CA LYS A 141 -3.00 5.72 -12.05
C LYS A 141 -4.10 5.59 -13.10
N PHE A 142 -4.62 6.72 -13.56
CA PHE A 142 -5.38 6.73 -14.80
C PHE A 142 -4.48 6.36 -15.97
N SER A 143 -4.88 5.37 -16.75
CA SER A 143 -4.14 4.96 -17.94
C SER A 143 -5.07 4.36 -18.99
N MET A 144 -4.56 4.17 -20.20
CA MET A 144 -5.27 3.51 -21.30
C MET A 144 -5.21 1.98 -21.21
N GLU A 145 -4.50 1.45 -20.24
CA GLU A 145 -4.40 0.01 -19.98
C GLU A 145 -5.68 -0.54 -19.33
N ASN A 146 -5.91 -1.83 -19.50
CA ASN A 146 -7.09 -2.50 -18.93
C ASN A 146 -6.89 -2.82 -17.44
N HIS A 147 -6.91 -1.80 -16.60
CA HIS A 147 -6.88 -1.90 -15.14
C HIS A 147 -7.83 -0.86 -14.51
N PRO A 148 -8.29 -1.06 -13.27
CA PRO A 148 -9.13 -0.06 -12.58
C PRO A 148 -8.34 1.23 -12.36
N PRO A 149 -8.81 2.40 -12.85
CA PRO A 149 -8.10 3.67 -12.68
C PRO A 149 -8.31 4.26 -11.29
N ASN A 150 -7.28 4.94 -10.76
CA ASN A 150 -7.33 5.62 -9.45
C ASN A 150 -7.84 4.72 -8.31
N HIS A 151 -7.41 3.46 -8.31
CA HIS A 151 -7.90 2.44 -7.39
C HIS A 151 -6.79 1.95 -6.47
N PHE A 152 -7.07 1.91 -5.17
CA PHE A 152 -6.21 1.20 -4.22
C PHE A 152 -6.41 -0.31 -4.39
N PHE A 153 -5.40 -0.98 -4.91
CA PHE A 153 -5.49 -2.39 -5.29
C PHE A 153 -4.76 -3.34 -4.33
N LEU A 154 -3.92 -2.79 -3.45
CA LEU A 154 -3.15 -3.58 -2.50
C LEU A 154 -3.01 -2.85 -1.18
N GLU A 155 -3.22 -3.59 -0.10
CA GLU A 155 -2.91 -3.22 1.27
C GLU A 155 -2.00 -4.28 1.91
N TYR A 156 -0.98 -3.82 2.60
CA TYR A 156 -0.14 -4.61 3.48
C TYR A 156 0.20 -3.78 4.71
N ILE A 157 -0.37 -4.14 5.84
CA ILE A 157 -0.10 -3.51 7.14
C ILE A 157 0.32 -4.61 8.09
N ALA A 158 1.62 -4.70 8.38
CA ALA A 158 2.16 -5.76 9.22
C ALA A 158 3.48 -5.37 9.89
N ARG A 159 3.78 -6.08 10.96
CA ARG A 159 5.10 -6.08 11.59
C ARG A 159 5.59 -7.50 11.71
N PRO A 160 6.18 -8.08 10.66
CA PRO A 160 6.79 -9.39 10.72
C PRO A 160 7.94 -9.44 11.74
N GLN A 161 8.38 -10.65 12.05
CA GLN A 161 9.37 -10.94 13.09
C GLN A 161 10.68 -10.16 12.93
N THR A 162 11.08 -9.89 11.68
CA THR A 162 12.23 -9.04 11.35
C THR A 162 11.87 -8.00 10.30
N ALA A 163 12.58 -6.87 10.30
CA ALA A 163 12.39 -5.83 9.29
C ALA A 163 12.77 -6.34 7.88
N GLU A 164 13.72 -7.26 7.78
CA GLU A 164 14.15 -7.86 6.53
C GLU A 164 13.03 -8.66 5.85
N ILE A 165 12.15 -9.31 6.62
CA ILE A 165 10.95 -9.99 6.07
C ILE A 165 10.01 -8.95 5.45
N PHE A 166 9.78 -7.82 6.15
CA PHE A 166 8.98 -6.71 5.60
C PHE A 166 9.60 -6.16 4.31
N PHE A 167 10.92 -5.95 4.30
CA PHE A 167 11.62 -5.43 3.12
C PHE A 167 11.54 -6.38 1.91
N GLU A 168 11.64 -7.69 2.18
CA GLU A 168 11.50 -8.71 1.14
C GLU A 168 10.07 -8.77 0.59
N ASP A 169 9.07 -8.71 1.47
CA ASP A 169 7.66 -8.67 1.11
C ASP A 169 7.35 -7.46 0.22
N VAL A 170 7.81 -6.27 0.60
CA VAL A 170 7.64 -5.03 -0.16
C VAL A 170 8.32 -5.12 -1.53
N LEU A 171 9.55 -5.64 -1.58
CA LEU A 171 10.29 -5.82 -2.82
C LEU A 171 9.57 -6.79 -3.76
N MET A 172 9.08 -7.93 -3.25
CA MET A 172 8.34 -8.89 -4.06
C MET A 172 7.06 -8.29 -4.64
N ALA A 173 6.30 -7.51 -3.85
CA ALA A 173 5.12 -6.82 -4.35
C ALA A 173 5.47 -5.85 -5.50
N CYS A 174 6.51 -5.02 -5.32
CA CYS A 174 6.97 -4.10 -6.35
C CYS A 174 7.39 -4.81 -7.65
N ILE A 175 8.09 -5.95 -7.54
CA ILE A 175 8.53 -6.75 -8.69
C ILE A 175 7.34 -7.38 -9.39
N PHE A 176 6.42 -8.00 -8.64
CA PHE A 176 5.26 -8.68 -9.20
C PHE A 176 4.41 -7.74 -10.06
N TYR A 177 4.14 -6.53 -9.56
CA TYR A 177 3.39 -5.52 -10.30
C TYR A 177 4.23 -4.75 -11.32
N GLY A 178 5.56 -4.80 -11.21
CA GLY A 178 6.46 -4.01 -12.04
C GLY A 178 6.29 -2.50 -11.82
N MET A 179 5.90 -2.06 -10.61
CA MET A 179 5.58 -0.67 -10.26
C MET A 179 6.59 -0.08 -9.28
N PRO A 180 6.87 1.25 -9.36
CA PRO A 180 7.78 1.93 -8.47
C PRO A 180 7.19 2.14 -7.08
N ILE A 181 8.06 2.47 -6.12
CA ILE A 181 7.69 2.76 -4.74
C ILE A 181 8.16 4.15 -4.32
N LEU A 182 7.28 4.88 -3.62
CA LEU A 182 7.58 6.10 -2.91
C LEU A 182 7.60 5.81 -1.41
N CYS A 183 8.70 6.15 -0.74
CA CYS A 183 8.91 5.87 0.67
C CYS A 183 9.57 7.06 1.36
N GLU A 184 9.27 7.29 2.63
CA GLU A 184 10.06 8.24 3.43
C GLU A 184 11.50 7.74 3.60
N ASN A 185 12.47 8.64 3.48
CA ASN A 185 13.90 8.27 3.60
C ASN A 185 14.53 8.61 4.96
N ASN A 186 13.74 9.07 5.93
CA ASN A 186 14.14 9.20 7.33
C ASN A 186 14.40 7.83 7.99
N LYS A 187 13.78 6.77 7.47
CA LYS A 187 14.04 5.35 7.81
C LYS A 187 14.60 4.61 6.59
N PRO A 188 15.88 4.79 6.26
CA PRO A 188 16.40 4.49 4.92
C PRO A 188 16.72 3.02 4.68
N ARG A 189 16.60 2.12 5.66
CA ARG A 189 17.03 0.71 5.55
C ARG A 189 16.33 -0.04 4.41
N LEU A 190 15.04 0.18 4.20
CA LEU A 190 14.29 -0.40 3.08
C LEU A 190 14.87 0.05 1.73
N LEU A 191 15.16 1.35 1.58
CA LEU A 191 15.70 1.92 0.35
C LEU A 191 17.13 1.42 0.07
N TYR A 192 17.96 1.32 1.11
CA TYR A 192 19.27 0.67 1.00
C TYR A 192 19.17 -0.81 0.67
N TYR A 193 18.15 -1.51 1.19
CA TYR A 193 17.87 -2.91 0.83
C TYR A 193 17.59 -3.04 -0.67
N PHE A 194 16.74 -2.20 -1.23
CA PHE A 194 16.46 -2.15 -2.67
C PHE A 194 17.72 -1.87 -3.49
N LYS A 195 18.51 -0.87 -3.07
CA LYS A 195 19.77 -0.51 -3.75
C LYS A 195 20.75 -1.67 -3.78
N ARG A 196 21.01 -2.32 -2.64
CA ARG A 196 21.94 -3.46 -2.52
C ARG A 196 21.54 -4.67 -3.36
N ARG A 197 20.23 -4.85 -3.58
CA ARG A 197 19.67 -5.92 -4.41
C ARG A 197 19.60 -5.55 -5.92
N GLY A 198 20.09 -4.35 -6.29
CA GLY A 198 20.06 -3.87 -7.67
C GLY A 198 18.71 -3.30 -8.13
N TYR A 199 17.80 -3.00 -7.19
CA TYR A 199 16.47 -2.45 -7.46
C TYR A 199 16.36 -0.95 -7.13
N ARG A 200 17.46 -0.20 -7.12
CA ARG A 200 17.42 1.26 -6.89
C ARG A 200 16.44 1.96 -7.86
N GLY A 201 16.30 1.46 -9.07
CA GLY A 201 15.39 2.02 -10.07
C GLY A 201 13.91 1.94 -9.71
N TYR A 202 13.51 1.10 -8.75
CA TYR A 202 12.15 1.05 -8.21
C TYR A 202 11.85 2.16 -7.21
N SER A 203 12.88 2.70 -6.53
CA SER A 203 12.71 3.78 -5.55
C SER A 203 12.53 5.10 -6.27
N MET A 204 11.36 5.70 -6.14
CA MET A 204 11.06 7.02 -6.71
C MET A 204 11.90 8.10 -6.05
N ASN A 205 12.30 9.09 -6.82
CA ASN A 205 12.76 10.37 -6.29
C ASN A 205 11.54 11.27 -6.03
N ARG A 206 11.73 12.36 -5.29
CA ARG A 206 10.71 13.39 -5.11
C ARG A 206 10.22 13.91 -6.47
N PRO A 207 8.91 13.81 -6.76
CA PRO A 207 8.39 14.15 -8.10
C PRO A 207 8.41 15.67 -8.39
N ASP A 208 8.42 16.51 -7.36
CA ASP A 208 8.42 17.98 -7.45
C ASP A 208 9.82 18.59 -7.64
N LYS A 209 10.88 17.79 -7.54
CA LYS A 209 12.27 18.26 -7.65
C LYS A 209 12.98 17.67 -8.86
N ILE A 210 13.66 18.51 -9.59
CA ILE A 210 14.59 18.06 -10.63
C ILE A 210 15.82 17.37 -9.98
N TYR A 211 16.37 16.38 -10.66
CA TYR A 211 17.45 15.54 -10.14
C TYR A 211 18.64 16.32 -9.56
N THR A 212 19.02 17.43 -10.17
CA THR A 212 20.14 18.27 -9.70
C THR A 212 19.90 18.98 -8.37
N LYS A 213 18.61 19.14 -7.98
CA LYS A 213 18.20 19.75 -6.70
C LYS A 213 17.97 18.73 -5.58
N LEU A 214 18.08 17.45 -5.89
CA LEU A 214 17.97 16.39 -4.87
C LEU A 214 19.24 16.36 -4.00
N SER A 215 19.07 16.04 -2.73
CA SER A 215 20.19 15.77 -1.82
C SER A 215 21.04 14.57 -2.29
N VAL A 216 22.23 14.41 -1.73
CA VAL A 216 23.09 13.25 -2.01
C VAL A 216 22.37 11.94 -1.68
N THR A 217 21.71 11.88 -0.52
CA THR A 217 20.94 10.71 -0.07
C THR A 217 19.79 10.39 -1.01
N GLU A 218 18.98 11.40 -1.41
CA GLU A 218 17.88 11.19 -2.35
C GLU A 218 18.37 10.66 -3.71
N ARG A 219 19.49 11.18 -4.23
CA ARG A 219 20.10 10.64 -5.46
C ARG A 219 20.56 9.20 -5.30
N GLU A 220 21.09 8.90 -4.12
CA GLU A 220 21.65 7.58 -3.82
C GLU A 220 20.56 6.50 -3.67
N ILE A 221 19.52 6.75 -2.88
CA ILE A 221 18.51 5.74 -2.50
C ILE A 221 17.08 6.10 -2.89
N GLY A 222 16.79 7.35 -3.26
CA GLY A 222 15.42 7.84 -3.51
C GLY A 222 14.68 8.23 -2.22
N GLY A 223 13.37 8.22 -2.33
CA GLY A 223 12.47 8.56 -1.23
C GLY A 223 12.22 10.05 -1.04
N ILE A 224 11.40 10.37 -0.04
CA ILE A 224 11.04 11.73 0.37
C ILE A 224 11.62 11.98 1.76
N PRO A 225 12.38 13.08 1.98
CA PRO A 225 12.77 13.47 3.33
C PRO A 225 11.54 13.91 4.12
N ASN A 226 11.46 13.49 5.37
CA ASN A 226 10.50 14.04 6.31
C ASN A 226 11.08 15.36 6.85
N SER A 227 10.87 16.46 6.14
CA SER A 227 11.25 17.77 6.59
C SER A 227 10.00 18.53 7.06
N SER A 228 10.05 19.07 8.25
CA SER A 228 9.02 19.98 8.79
C SER A 228 8.99 21.36 8.11
N GLU A 229 9.63 21.50 6.96
CA GLU A 229 9.80 22.76 6.23
C GLU A 229 9.05 22.79 4.88
N ASP A 230 8.12 21.89 4.63
CA ASP A 230 7.25 21.92 3.43
C ASP A 230 5.78 22.08 3.81
#